data_75811a286441d6644ba58f9fcaf76165
#
_entry.id   75811a286441d6644ba58f9fcaf76165
#
_cell.length_a   1.000
_cell.length_b   1.000
_cell.length_c   1.000
_cell.angle_alpha   90.00
_cell.angle_beta   90.00
_cell.angle_gamma   90.00
#
_symmetry.space_group_name_H-M   'P 1'
#
loop_
_entity.id
_entity.type
_entity.pdbx_description
1 polymer ?
#
loop_
_entity_poly.entity_id
_entity_poly.type
_entity_poly.pdbx_seq_one_letter_code
_entity_poly.pdbx_strand_id
1 'polypeptide(L)'
;MTQNSAQPEQFTGLILLTGIDAPGIASSLFETLAPFAVHVIDIEQVVISNRLILTVLIGANPAHQSAIEEDLASCATALDVDIATLFGKTELATMPQDLVHLIISAPKLHPRDLALTSQIITNTGANIQSFSRTSDNPVSIEMTVSGASVKEIESAITSLVFDNETTISVSAR
;
A
#
# COMPACT_ATOMS: atom_id res chain seq x y z
N MET A 1 -4.67 -22.34 25.94
CA MET A 1 -5.32 -21.04 26.19
C MET A 1 -4.44 -19.98 25.54
N THR A 2 -4.66 -19.70 24.26
CA THR A 2 -3.99 -18.64 23.51
C THR A 2 -4.65 -17.32 23.90
N GLN A 3 -3.95 -16.49 24.67
CA GLN A 3 -4.35 -15.12 24.91
C GLN A 3 -4.25 -14.36 23.59
N ASN A 4 -5.40 -14.15 22.97
CA ASN A 4 -5.54 -13.17 21.89
C ASN A 4 -5.46 -11.79 22.59
N SER A 5 -4.25 -11.24 22.69
CA SER A 5 -4.06 -9.87 23.16
C SER A 5 -4.53 -8.95 22.02
N ALA A 6 -5.83 -8.58 22.06
CA ALA A 6 -6.31 -7.50 21.23
C ALA A 6 -5.40 -6.29 21.45
N GLN A 7 -4.76 -5.81 20.39
CA GLN A 7 -3.96 -4.59 20.47
C GLN A 7 -4.91 -3.43 20.83
N PRO A 8 -4.48 -2.51 21.69
CA PRO A 8 -5.33 -1.39 22.06
C PRO A 8 -5.71 -0.57 20.84
N GLU A 9 -7.00 -0.29 20.68
CA GLU A 9 -7.48 0.66 19.69
C GLU A 9 -6.75 2.00 19.86
N GLN A 10 -6.17 2.49 18.81
CA GLN A 10 -5.50 3.78 18.77
C GLN A 10 -6.25 4.72 17.82
N PHE A 11 -6.36 6.00 18.19
CA PHE A 11 -6.88 6.99 17.27
C PHE A 11 -5.79 7.37 16.27
N THR A 12 -6.06 7.17 14.99
CA THR A 12 -5.12 7.37 13.90
C THR A 12 -5.68 8.32 12.85
N GLY A 13 -4.78 8.91 12.06
CA GLY A 13 -5.09 9.64 10.85
C GLY A 13 -4.30 9.06 9.68
N LEU A 14 -4.99 8.56 8.67
CA LEU A 14 -4.38 8.21 7.39
C LEU A 14 -4.40 9.45 6.50
N ILE A 15 -3.24 9.87 6.04
CA ILE A 15 -3.04 11.04 5.18
C ILE A 15 -2.56 10.54 3.83
N LEU A 16 -3.25 10.91 2.76
CA LEU A 16 -2.87 10.61 1.38
C LEU A 16 -2.61 11.93 0.67
N LEU A 17 -1.36 12.15 0.25
CA LEU A 17 -0.95 13.30 -0.57
C LEU A 17 -0.65 12.83 -1.99
N THR A 18 -1.21 13.50 -2.99
CA THR A 18 -0.92 13.24 -4.40
C THR A 18 -0.73 14.54 -5.18
N GLY A 19 0.23 14.55 -6.10
CA GLY A 19 0.51 15.73 -6.92
C GLY A 19 1.60 15.48 -7.96
N ILE A 20 2.05 16.56 -8.59
CA ILE A 20 3.25 16.51 -9.43
C ILE A 20 4.46 16.40 -8.50
N ASP A 21 5.37 15.46 -8.81
CA ASP A 21 6.57 15.29 -8.00
C ASP A 21 7.47 16.53 -8.06
N ALA A 22 7.75 17.10 -6.90
CA ALA A 22 8.62 18.25 -6.75
C ALA A 22 9.40 18.21 -5.42
N PRO A 23 10.62 18.77 -5.40
CA PRO A 23 11.39 18.88 -4.16
C PRO A 23 10.65 19.66 -3.09
N GLY A 24 10.70 19.17 -1.85
CA GLY A 24 10.16 19.89 -0.69
C GLY A 24 8.73 19.51 -0.29
N ILE A 25 7.96 18.78 -1.12
CA ILE A 25 6.57 18.41 -0.79
C ILE A 25 6.50 17.60 0.52
N ALA A 26 7.33 16.56 0.64
CA ALA A 26 7.33 15.74 1.85
C ALA A 26 7.76 16.51 3.10
N SER A 27 8.80 17.38 2.99
CA SER A 27 9.22 18.19 4.13
C SER A 27 8.13 19.16 4.57
N SER A 28 7.45 19.83 3.64
CA SER A 28 6.34 20.73 3.97
C SER A 28 5.17 20.03 4.64
N LEU A 29 4.85 18.80 4.20
CA LEU A 29 3.84 17.99 4.89
C LEU A 29 4.24 17.71 6.34
N PHE A 30 5.48 17.29 6.59
CA PHE A 30 5.94 17.00 7.95
C PHE A 30 6.12 18.26 8.80
N GLU A 31 6.51 19.40 8.22
CA GLU A 31 6.53 20.68 8.90
C GLU A 31 5.12 21.11 9.35
N THR A 32 4.11 20.86 8.52
CA THR A 32 2.70 21.11 8.86
C THR A 32 2.23 20.23 10.03
N LEU A 33 2.69 18.99 10.13
CA LEU A 33 2.35 18.08 11.22
C LEU A 33 3.17 18.29 12.50
N ALA A 34 4.35 18.88 12.39
CA ALA A 34 5.30 19.03 13.50
C ALA A 34 4.77 19.77 14.75
N PRO A 35 3.88 20.80 14.64
CA PRO A 35 3.31 21.46 15.82
C PRO A 35 2.37 20.58 16.64
N PHE A 36 1.84 19.50 16.06
CA PHE A 36 0.91 18.61 16.73
C PHE A 36 1.66 17.50 17.46
N ALA A 37 1.12 17.04 18.59
CA ALA A 37 1.65 15.88 19.31
C ALA A 37 1.26 14.57 18.60
N VAL A 38 1.74 14.38 17.38
CA VAL A 38 1.52 13.18 16.55
C VAL A 38 2.81 12.35 16.45
N HIS A 39 2.66 11.07 16.13
CA HIS A 39 3.79 10.22 15.80
C HIS A 39 3.49 9.45 14.51
N VAL A 40 4.48 9.23 13.69
CA VAL A 40 4.34 8.44 12.46
C VAL A 40 4.34 6.96 12.82
N ILE A 41 3.31 6.25 12.38
CA ILE A 41 3.16 4.80 12.57
C ILE A 41 3.67 4.08 11.32
N ASP A 42 3.29 4.58 10.13
CA ASP A 42 3.69 4.00 8.86
C ASP A 42 3.79 5.08 7.78
N ILE A 43 4.60 4.82 6.76
CA ILE A 43 4.82 5.75 5.65
C ILE A 43 5.18 5.00 4.38
N GLU A 44 4.59 5.41 3.27
CA GLU A 44 4.95 4.92 1.94
C GLU A 44 4.96 6.08 0.95
N GLN A 45 6.03 6.17 0.15
CA GLN A 45 6.14 7.14 -0.94
C GLN A 45 6.50 6.43 -2.23
N VAL A 46 5.78 6.75 -3.29
CA VAL A 46 6.07 6.26 -4.63
C VAL A 46 5.91 7.38 -5.66
N VAL A 47 6.77 7.37 -6.67
CA VAL A 47 6.65 8.27 -7.83
C VAL A 47 6.36 7.45 -9.08
N ILE A 48 5.23 7.72 -9.70
CA ILE A 48 4.79 7.05 -10.93
C ILE A 48 4.65 8.10 -12.04
N SER A 49 5.50 8.05 -13.05
CA SER A 49 5.47 8.98 -14.21
C SER A 49 5.32 10.45 -13.78
N ASN A 50 6.20 10.93 -12.93
CA ASN A 50 6.21 12.29 -12.38
C ASN A 50 5.00 12.64 -11.47
N ARG A 51 4.29 11.62 -10.97
CA ARG A 51 3.23 11.78 -9.96
C ARG A 51 3.71 11.22 -8.64
N LEU A 52 3.75 12.08 -7.63
CA LEU A 52 4.03 11.70 -6.25
C LEU A 52 2.75 11.16 -5.60
N ILE A 53 2.89 10.05 -4.92
CA ILE A 53 1.89 9.50 -3.99
C ILE A 53 2.63 9.30 -2.67
N LEU A 54 2.19 9.98 -1.63
CA LEU A 54 2.74 9.85 -0.28
C LEU A 54 1.60 9.51 0.67
N THR A 55 1.70 8.38 1.33
CA THR A 55 0.76 7.93 2.35
C THR A 55 1.45 7.94 3.70
N VAL A 56 0.82 8.53 4.70
CA VAL A 56 1.34 8.59 6.08
C VAL A 56 0.24 8.18 7.04
N LEU A 57 0.50 7.19 7.87
CA LEU A 57 -0.35 6.83 9.00
C LEU A 57 0.22 7.44 10.26
N ILE A 58 -0.55 8.28 10.92
CA ILE A 58 -0.16 8.94 12.18
C ILE A 58 -1.03 8.47 13.34
N GLY A 59 -0.42 8.36 14.52
CA GLY A 59 -1.15 8.34 15.78
C GLY A 59 -1.38 9.78 16.26
N ALA A 60 -2.62 10.10 16.64
CA ALA A 60 -3.01 11.46 16.98
C ALA A 60 -3.95 11.51 18.18
N ASN A 61 -4.07 12.70 18.78
CA ASN A 61 -5.11 12.97 19.74
C ASN A 61 -6.40 13.38 19.00
N PRO A 62 -7.56 12.74 19.25
CA PRO A 62 -8.84 13.10 18.62
C PRO A 62 -9.18 14.59 18.72
N ALA A 63 -8.77 15.24 19.81
CA ALA A 63 -9.02 16.68 20.00
C ALA A 63 -8.31 17.59 19.00
N HIS A 64 -7.26 17.09 18.32
CA HIS A 64 -6.50 17.87 17.35
C HIS A 64 -6.95 17.60 15.90
N GLN A 65 -7.87 16.68 15.65
CA GLN A 65 -8.27 16.27 14.29
C GLN A 65 -8.61 17.47 13.41
N SER A 66 -9.55 18.32 13.83
CA SER A 66 -10.01 19.44 12.99
C SER A 66 -8.89 20.45 12.69
N ALA A 67 -8.00 20.70 13.63
CA ALA A 67 -6.86 21.60 13.41
C ALA A 67 -5.84 21.00 12.44
N ILE A 68 -5.57 19.70 12.54
CA ILE A 68 -4.70 18.99 11.58
C ILE A 68 -5.31 19.04 10.17
N GLU A 69 -6.60 18.77 10.03
CA GLU A 69 -7.29 18.83 8.74
C GLU A 69 -7.25 20.22 8.11
N GLU A 70 -7.43 21.27 8.89
CA GLU A 70 -7.35 22.68 8.44
C GLU A 70 -5.94 23.04 7.97
N ASP A 71 -4.91 22.70 8.74
CA ASP A 71 -3.52 22.98 8.39
C ASP A 71 -3.09 22.16 7.15
N LEU A 72 -3.52 20.91 7.03
CA LEU A 72 -3.27 20.09 5.84
C LEU A 72 -3.97 20.64 4.59
N ALA A 73 -5.19 21.17 4.71
CA ALA A 73 -5.88 21.83 3.59
C ALA A 73 -5.14 23.09 3.13
N SER A 74 -4.59 23.86 4.08
CA SER A 74 -3.75 25.02 3.79
C SER A 74 -2.43 24.62 3.10
N CYS A 75 -1.80 23.57 3.58
CA CYS A 75 -0.60 22.98 2.98
C CYS A 75 -0.87 22.50 1.54
N ALA A 76 -1.97 21.78 1.31
CA ALA A 76 -2.38 21.30 -0.02
C ALA A 76 -2.51 22.47 -1.01
N THR A 77 -3.14 23.55 -0.60
CA THR A 77 -3.29 24.78 -1.41
C THR A 77 -1.94 25.42 -1.71
N ALA A 78 -1.05 25.52 -0.72
CA ALA A 78 0.24 26.15 -0.88
C ALA A 78 1.19 25.39 -1.79
N LEU A 79 1.08 24.05 -1.81
CA LEU A 79 1.92 23.15 -2.61
C LEU A 79 1.31 22.77 -3.97
N ASP A 80 0.08 23.17 -4.26
CA ASP A 80 -0.68 22.74 -5.45
C ASP A 80 -0.76 21.21 -5.58
N VAL A 81 -1.13 20.56 -4.45
CA VAL A 81 -1.32 19.10 -4.35
C VAL A 81 -2.68 18.78 -3.77
N ASP A 82 -3.11 17.54 -3.94
CA ASP A 82 -4.31 17.01 -3.28
C ASP A 82 -3.91 16.30 -1.99
N ILE A 83 -4.58 16.61 -0.88
CA ILE A 83 -4.45 15.89 0.40
C ILE A 83 -5.83 15.41 0.83
N ALA A 84 -5.95 14.09 1.04
CA ALA A 84 -7.11 13.46 1.64
C ALA A 84 -6.75 12.88 3.00
N THR A 85 -7.68 12.93 3.95
CA THR A 85 -7.48 12.44 5.32
C THR A 85 -8.61 11.50 5.72
N LEU A 86 -8.26 10.48 6.51
CA LEU A 86 -9.21 9.59 7.16
C LEU A 86 -8.81 9.40 8.62
N PHE A 87 -9.56 10.01 9.53
CA PHE A 87 -9.35 9.87 10.97
C PHE A 87 -10.32 8.88 11.58
N GLY A 88 -9.85 8.11 12.56
CA GLY A 88 -10.68 7.15 13.27
C GLY A 88 -9.90 6.30 14.26
N LYS A 89 -10.64 5.50 15.01
CA LYS A 89 -10.06 4.44 15.82
C LYS A 89 -9.69 3.26 14.93
N THR A 90 -8.47 2.79 15.03
CA THR A 90 -7.94 1.68 14.25
C THR A 90 -7.23 0.69 15.17
N GLU A 91 -7.49 -0.58 14.97
CA GLU A 91 -6.63 -1.65 15.47
C GLU A 91 -5.42 -1.74 14.55
N LEU A 92 -4.23 -1.51 15.10
CA LEU A 92 -3.00 -1.64 14.33
C LEU A 92 -2.75 -3.12 14.06
N ALA A 93 -2.89 -3.53 12.81
CA ALA A 93 -2.58 -4.89 12.40
C ALA A 93 -1.08 -5.16 12.52
N THR A 94 -0.72 -6.32 13.06
CA THR A 94 0.65 -6.82 12.93
C THR A 94 0.92 -7.17 11.47
N MET A 95 2.09 -6.78 10.98
CA MET A 95 2.52 -7.17 9.63
C MET A 95 2.50 -8.71 9.52
N PRO A 96 1.91 -9.27 8.46
CA PRO A 96 1.99 -10.70 8.20
C PRO A 96 3.45 -11.14 8.11
N GLN A 97 3.81 -12.24 8.81
CA GLN A 97 5.19 -12.72 8.83
C GLN A 97 5.51 -13.62 7.62
N ASP A 98 4.52 -14.37 7.16
CA ASP A 98 4.67 -15.29 6.03
C ASP A 98 4.16 -14.62 4.75
N LEU A 99 5.09 -14.06 3.98
CA LEU A 99 4.81 -13.42 2.73
C LEU A 99 5.27 -14.29 1.56
N VAL A 100 4.43 -14.40 0.55
CA VAL A 100 4.73 -15.03 -0.74
C VAL A 100 4.86 -13.96 -1.80
N HIS A 101 5.92 -14.03 -2.59
CA HIS A 101 6.17 -13.13 -3.69
C HIS A 101 5.86 -13.82 -5.02
N LEU A 102 5.02 -13.18 -5.82
CA LEU A 102 4.74 -13.59 -7.20
C LEU A 102 5.27 -12.54 -8.14
N ILE A 103 5.93 -12.95 -9.21
CA ILE A 103 6.30 -12.06 -10.30
C ILE A 103 5.56 -12.51 -11.54
N ILE A 104 4.70 -11.64 -12.07
CA ILE A 104 4.04 -11.82 -13.36
C ILE A 104 4.77 -10.98 -14.40
N SER A 105 5.16 -11.59 -15.50
CA SER A 105 5.95 -10.96 -16.56
C SER A 105 5.38 -11.26 -17.92
N ALA A 106 5.30 -10.24 -18.78
CA ALA A 106 4.92 -10.35 -20.17
C ALA A 106 5.57 -9.25 -21.01
N PRO A 107 5.69 -9.40 -22.33
CA PRO A 107 6.08 -8.28 -23.21
C PRO A 107 5.15 -7.09 -23.07
N LYS A 108 3.86 -7.36 -22.79
CA LYS A 108 2.84 -6.35 -22.49
C LYS A 108 1.81 -6.98 -21.54
N LEU A 109 1.73 -6.45 -20.32
CA LEU A 109 0.74 -6.88 -19.34
C LEU A 109 -0.60 -6.20 -19.60
N HIS A 110 -1.66 -7.01 -19.64
CA HIS A 110 -3.02 -6.52 -19.75
C HIS A 110 -3.73 -6.57 -18.39
N PRO A 111 -4.70 -5.67 -18.12
CA PRO A 111 -5.47 -5.70 -16.88
C PRO A 111 -6.16 -7.05 -16.62
N ARG A 112 -6.52 -7.79 -17.68
CA ARG A 112 -7.11 -9.14 -17.59
C ARG A 112 -6.15 -10.12 -16.92
N ASP A 113 -4.85 -10.07 -17.24
CA ASP A 113 -3.85 -10.98 -16.68
C ASP A 113 -3.71 -10.77 -15.16
N LEU A 114 -3.66 -9.51 -14.75
CA LEU A 114 -3.64 -9.14 -13.33
C LEU A 114 -4.94 -9.51 -12.62
N ALA A 115 -6.10 -9.32 -13.27
CA ALA A 115 -7.40 -9.69 -12.71
C ALA A 115 -7.51 -11.20 -12.48
N LEU A 116 -7.13 -12.01 -13.46
CA LEU A 116 -7.14 -13.48 -13.35
C LEU A 116 -6.20 -13.96 -12.24
N THR A 117 -4.98 -13.43 -12.19
CA THR A 117 -4.00 -13.77 -11.15
C THR A 117 -4.52 -13.38 -9.76
N SER A 118 -5.03 -12.15 -9.60
CA SER A 118 -5.59 -11.69 -8.34
C SER A 118 -6.77 -12.53 -7.88
N GLN A 119 -7.68 -12.89 -8.79
CA GLN A 119 -8.84 -13.71 -8.47
C GLN A 119 -8.44 -15.10 -7.97
N ILE A 120 -7.46 -15.73 -8.60
CA ILE A 120 -6.98 -17.05 -8.16
C ILE A 120 -6.32 -16.96 -6.79
N ILE A 121 -5.50 -15.95 -6.53
CA ILE A 121 -4.91 -15.70 -5.22
C ILE A 121 -6.02 -15.55 -4.17
N THR A 122 -7.01 -14.71 -4.44
CA THR A 122 -8.13 -14.49 -3.51
C THR A 122 -8.92 -15.77 -3.24
N ASN A 123 -9.08 -16.64 -4.24
CA ASN A 123 -9.78 -17.93 -4.09
C ASN A 123 -9.04 -18.92 -3.16
N THR A 124 -7.75 -18.73 -2.91
CA THR A 124 -7.02 -19.51 -1.88
C THR A 124 -7.27 -19.00 -0.47
N GLY A 125 -8.00 -17.90 -0.29
CA GLY A 125 -8.18 -17.21 0.98
C GLY A 125 -7.05 -16.22 1.32
N ALA A 126 -6.09 -16.06 0.41
CA ALA A 126 -4.97 -15.14 0.57
C ALA A 126 -5.36 -13.69 0.27
N ASN A 127 -4.58 -12.75 0.80
CA ASN A 127 -4.74 -11.33 0.55
C ASN A 127 -3.50 -10.76 -0.13
N ILE A 128 -3.71 -9.90 -1.14
CA ILE A 128 -2.64 -9.18 -1.82
C ILE A 128 -2.31 -7.93 -1.00
N GLN A 129 -1.06 -7.84 -0.56
CA GLN A 129 -0.57 -6.74 0.27
C GLN A 129 -0.05 -5.58 -0.57
N SER A 130 0.63 -5.89 -1.69
CA SER A 130 1.21 -4.87 -2.55
C SER A 130 1.35 -5.33 -4.00
N PHE A 131 1.39 -4.34 -4.89
CA PHE A 131 1.84 -4.48 -6.27
C PHE A 131 2.98 -3.50 -6.50
N SER A 132 4.05 -3.96 -7.10
CA SER A 132 5.13 -3.08 -7.54
C SER A 132 5.67 -3.49 -8.90
N ARG A 133 6.02 -2.51 -9.73
CA ARG A 133 6.67 -2.77 -11.00
C ARG A 133 8.16 -2.95 -10.79
N THR A 134 8.70 -4.07 -11.27
CA THR A 134 10.11 -4.44 -11.09
C THR A 134 10.93 -4.35 -12.38
N SER A 135 10.28 -4.39 -13.56
CA SER A 135 10.95 -4.31 -14.85
C SER A 135 10.07 -3.65 -15.92
N ASP A 136 10.73 -3.04 -16.90
CA ASP A 136 10.11 -2.39 -18.06
C ASP A 136 10.08 -3.28 -19.30
N ASN A 137 11.04 -4.18 -19.45
CA ASN A 137 11.13 -5.07 -20.62
C ASN A 137 11.80 -6.41 -20.22
N PRO A 138 11.04 -7.50 -20.12
CA PRO A 138 9.57 -7.54 -20.15
C PRO A 138 8.97 -6.72 -19.01
N VAL A 139 7.72 -6.30 -19.18
CA VAL A 139 6.99 -5.66 -18.08
C VAL A 139 6.78 -6.70 -17.00
N SER A 140 7.28 -6.43 -15.79
CA SER A 140 7.16 -7.33 -14.66
C SER A 140 6.54 -6.62 -13.47
N ILE A 141 5.53 -7.25 -12.89
CA ILE A 141 4.85 -6.80 -11.66
C ILE A 141 5.09 -7.83 -10.57
N GLU A 142 5.62 -7.39 -9.47
CA GLU A 142 5.69 -8.15 -8.23
C GLU A 142 4.42 -7.94 -7.41
N MET A 143 3.84 -9.04 -6.94
CA MET A 143 2.75 -9.07 -5.98
C MET A 143 3.28 -9.67 -4.68
N THR A 144 3.05 -8.99 -3.56
CA THR A 144 3.28 -9.58 -2.24
C THR A 144 1.96 -10.06 -1.66
N VAL A 145 1.91 -11.29 -1.22
CA VAL A 145 0.70 -11.99 -0.78
C VAL A 145 0.90 -12.55 0.61
N SER A 146 -0.14 -12.49 1.44
CA SER A 146 -0.19 -13.09 2.78
C SER A 146 -1.36 -14.06 2.91
N GLY A 147 -1.27 -14.98 3.88
CA GLY A 147 -2.37 -15.88 4.22
C GLY A 147 -2.43 -17.17 3.40
N ALA A 148 -1.45 -17.43 2.54
CA ALA A 148 -1.27 -18.72 1.87
C ALA A 148 0.20 -19.08 1.75
N SER A 149 0.50 -20.37 1.64
CA SER A 149 1.85 -20.87 1.40
C SER A 149 2.23 -20.83 -0.09
N VAL A 150 3.53 -20.86 -0.37
CA VAL A 150 4.06 -20.96 -1.75
C VAL A 150 3.39 -22.11 -2.52
N LYS A 151 3.26 -23.29 -1.90
CA LYS A 151 2.66 -24.48 -2.55
C LYS A 151 1.19 -24.28 -2.91
N GLU A 152 0.42 -23.62 -2.07
CA GLU A 152 -1.00 -23.34 -2.35
C GLU A 152 -1.12 -22.37 -3.51
N ILE A 153 -0.31 -21.32 -3.54
CA ILE A 153 -0.28 -20.37 -4.65
C ILE A 153 0.20 -21.04 -5.94
N GLU A 154 1.31 -21.78 -5.92
CA GLU A 154 1.81 -22.52 -7.09
C GLU A 154 0.77 -23.49 -7.67
N SER A 155 0.07 -24.23 -6.79
CA SER A 155 -1.00 -25.14 -7.21
C SER A 155 -2.16 -24.40 -7.87
N ALA A 156 -2.54 -23.24 -7.30
CA ALA A 156 -3.64 -22.42 -7.82
C ALA A 156 -3.31 -21.83 -9.20
N ILE A 157 -2.11 -21.26 -9.38
CA ILE A 157 -1.72 -20.63 -10.65
C ILE A 157 -1.50 -21.65 -11.79
N THR A 158 -1.25 -22.92 -11.49
CA THR A 158 -1.11 -23.98 -12.51
C THR A 158 -2.35 -24.12 -13.39
N SER A 159 -3.53 -23.72 -12.89
CA SER A 159 -4.79 -23.71 -13.62
C SER A 159 -4.96 -22.51 -14.56
N LEU A 160 -4.08 -21.50 -14.47
CA LEU A 160 -4.16 -20.28 -15.29
C LEU A 160 -3.69 -20.54 -16.70
N VAL A 161 -4.50 -20.09 -17.66
CA VAL A 161 -4.14 -20.04 -19.07
C VAL A 161 -4.13 -18.57 -19.48
N PHE A 162 -2.98 -18.08 -19.87
CA PHE A 162 -2.83 -16.75 -20.44
C PHE A 162 -2.82 -16.82 -21.97
N ASP A 163 -3.43 -15.82 -22.60
CA ASP A 163 -3.50 -15.74 -24.07
C ASP A 163 -2.17 -15.26 -24.71
N ASN A 164 -1.21 -14.82 -23.87
CA ASN A 164 0.05 -14.20 -24.27
C ASN A 164 1.26 -14.94 -23.65
N GLU A 165 2.47 -14.50 -24.01
CA GLU A 165 3.73 -14.97 -23.41
C GLU A 165 3.89 -14.50 -21.94
N THR A 166 2.82 -14.64 -21.15
CA THR A 166 2.79 -14.29 -19.75
C THR A 166 3.36 -15.42 -18.91
N THR A 167 4.29 -15.12 -18.05
CA THR A 167 4.89 -16.06 -17.11
C THR A 167 4.66 -15.62 -15.68
N ILE A 168 4.49 -16.57 -14.77
CA ILE A 168 4.42 -16.32 -13.33
C ILE A 168 5.48 -17.15 -12.63
N SER A 169 6.23 -16.51 -11.74
CA SER A 169 7.10 -17.18 -10.78
C SER A 169 6.67 -16.90 -9.35
N VAL A 170 6.85 -17.86 -8.47
CA VAL A 170 6.47 -17.77 -7.06
C VAL A 170 7.66 -18.08 -6.19
N SER A 171 7.86 -17.34 -5.12
CA SER A 171 8.92 -17.57 -4.15
C SER A 171 8.48 -17.21 -2.73
N ALA A 172 9.08 -17.83 -1.73
CA ALA A 172 9.05 -17.34 -0.37
C ALA A 172 10.02 -16.17 -0.19
N ARG A 173 9.73 -15.31 0.77
CA ARG A 173 10.67 -14.26 1.16
C ARG A 173 11.80 -14.85 2.00
#